data_d02822eddff62b676b62022fa4d59c16
#
_entry.id   d02822eddff62b676b62022fa4d59c16
#
_cell.length_a   1.000
_cell.length_b   1.000
_cell.length_c   1.000
_cell.angle_alpha   90.00
_cell.angle_beta   90.00
_cell.angle_gamma   90.00
#
_symmetry.space_group_name_H-M   'P 1'
#
loop_
_entity.id
_entity.type
_entity.pdbx_description
1 polymer ?
#
loop_
_entity_poly.entity_id
_entity_poly.type
_entity_poly.pdbx_seq_one_letter_code
_entity_poly.pdbx_strand_id
1 'polypeptide(L)'
;IFLDVPGGNIEAGVDQIPGSSNDWYTVQNFAAARSSDVQVVMGSPEIPLMQFGAINTGRYQAGAVPQTTNMYSWPMNNYWTTNFNADQTGGLQWSYFITSSADTTAGFATRFAWENRIPFLARVLQAGDREDKDAPSCGTFLTLRPDNLLLVNMAPVEGERAVMLHLRETDGRPAVFAVTSDEVKIRKVTVCDVTGRSVGGGDEAEFNPWESKFIKLSW
;
A
#
# COMPACT_ATOMS: atom_id res chain seq x y z
N ILE A 1 5.41 -14.24 10.04
CA ILE A 1 5.78 -13.09 9.21
C ILE A 1 4.72 -12.88 8.17
N PHE A 2 4.18 -11.67 8.09
CA PHE A 2 3.20 -11.26 7.07
C PHE A 2 3.85 -10.27 6.10
N LEU A 3 3.47 -10.31 4.85
CA LEU A 3 3.98 -9.39 3.83
C LEU A 3 2.90 -9.00 2.84
N ASP A 4 3.00 -7.76 2.35
CA ASP A 4 2.13 -7.25 1.31
C ASP A 4 2.58 -7.73 -0.07
N VAL A 5 1.64 -8.29 -0.81
CA VAL A 5 1.82 -8.77 -2.18
C VAL A 5 0.76 -8.17 -3.09
N PRO A 6 0.92 -8.19 -4.42
CA PRO A 6 -0.13 -7.75 -5.32
C PRO A 6 -1.45 -8.48 -5.06
N GLY A 7 -2.47 -7.71 -4.67
CA GLY A 7 -3.83 -8.23 -4.41
C GLY A 7 -4.12 -8.67 -2.99
N GLY A 8 -3.17 -8.63 -2.05
CA GLY A 8 -3.44 -9.00 -0.65
C GLY A 8 -2.22 -9.08 0.23
N ASN A 9 -2.36 -9.78 1.34
CA ASN A 9 -1.28 -10.10 2.26
C ASN A 9 -1.16 -11.62 2.38
N ILE A 10 0.06 -12.10 2.57
CA ILE A 10 0.34 -13.52 2.82
C ILE A 10 1.15 -13.71 4.08
N GLU A 11 1.00 -14.85 4.71
CA GLU A 11 1.91 -15.33 5.74
C GLU A 11 3.02 -16.16 5.09
N ALA A 12 4.27 -15.75 5.35
CA ALA A 12 5.45 -16.35 4.74
C ALA A 12 5.57 -17.85 5.08
N GLY A 13 5.67 -18.68 4.06
CA GLY A 13 5.76 -20.13 4.19
C GLY A 13 4.43 -20.86 4.45
N VAL A 14 3.31 -20.12 4.58
CA VAL A 14 1.97 -20.67 4.87
C VAL A 14 1.03 -20.52 3.68
N ASP A 15 0.84 -19.29 3.20
CA ASP A 15 -0.19 -18.97 2.19
C ASP A 15 0.31 -19.12 0.75
N GLN A 16 1.53 -19.57 0.54
CA GLN A 16 2.08 -19.75 -0.79
C GLN A 16 1.59 -21.02 -1.47
N ILE A 17 1.50 -20.96 -2.78
CA ILE A 17 1.20 -22.15 -3.60
C ILE A 17 2.25 -23.24 -3.34
N PRO A 18 1.85 -24.49 -3.07
CA PRO A 18 2.78 -25.59 -2.85
C PRO A 18 3.80 -25.73 -4.01
N GLY A 19 5.08 -25.82 -3.66
CA GLY A 19 6.18 -25.90 -4.62
C GLY A 19 6.73 -24.55 -5.11
N SER A 20 6.15 -23.41 -4.67
CA SER A 20 6.76 -22.09 -4.90
C SER A 20 8.02 -21.90 -4.08
N SER A 21 8.91 -20.97 -4.52
CA SER A 21 10.12 -20.63 -3.78
C SER A 21 9.77 -19.93 -2.47
N ASN A 22 10.37 -20.39 -1.38
CA ASN A 22 10.31 -19.77 -0.06
C ASN A 22 11.69 -19.25 0.38
N ASP A 23 12.64 -19.19 -0.54
CA ASP A 23 14.01 -18.74 -0.25
C ASP A 23 14.09 -17.24 -0.09
N TRP A 24 13.30 -16.51 -0.89
CA TRP A 24 13.09 -15.07 -0.80
C TRP A 24 11.71 -14.69 -1.32
N TYR A 25 11.29 -13.53 -0.90
CA TYR A 25 9.95 -13.00 -1.13
C TYR A 25 10.03 -11.63 -1.78
N THR A 26 9.19 -11.39 -2.77
CA THR A 26 8.97 -10.04 -3.28
C THR A 26 7.90 -9.36 -2.43
N VAL A 27 8.30 -8.32 -1.73
CA VAL A 27 7.45 -7.50 -0.86
C VAL A 27 7.00 -6.27 -1.63
N GLN A 28 5.70 -6.00 -1.66
CA GLN A 28 5.18 -4.85 -2.38
C GLN A 28 5.39 -3.54 -1.61
N ASN A 29 4.94 -3.46 -0.38
CA ASN A 29 5.03 -2.25 0.43
C ASN A 29 5.63 -2.51 1.81
N PHE A 30 5.30 -3.62 2.48
CA PHE A 30 5.79 -3.93 3.82
C PHE A 30 5.96 -5.42 4.08
N ALA A 31 6.82 -5.72 5.05
CA ALA A 31 6.82 -6.97 5.80
C ALA A 31 6.61 -6.66 7.28
N ALA A 32 5.89 -7.53 8.00
CA ALA A 32 5.59 -7.37 9.41
C ALA A 32 5.85 -8.64 10.20
N ALA A 33 6.57 -8.51 11.30
CA ALA A 33 6.60 -9.52 12.35
C ALA A 33 5.44 -9.21 13.31
N ARG A 34 4.50 -10.15 13.45
CA ARG A 34 3.24 -9.94 14.16
C ARG A 34 3.02 -10.99 15.24
N SER A 35 2.56 -10.56 16.41
CA SER A 35 1.97 -11.38 17.46
C SER A 35 0.50 -11.02 17.67
N SER A 36 -0.13 -11.54 18.74
CA SER A 36 -1.49 -11.12 19.14
C SER A 36 -1.57 -9.65 19.57
N ASP A 37 -0.49 -9.09 20.12
CA ASP A 37 -0.52 -7.84 20.88
C ASP A 37 0.31 -6.72 20.27
N VAL A 38 1.21 -7.08 19.34
CA VAL A 38 2.13 -6.12 18.75
C VAL A 38 2.57 -6.58 17.37
N GLN A 39 2.80 -5.63 16.48
CA GLN A 39 3.52 -5.86 15.24
C GLN A 39 4.68 -4.87 15.08
N VAL A 40 5.75 -5.35 14.42
CA VAL A 40 6.83 -4.52 13.90
C VAL A 40 6.74 -4.56 12.39
N VAL A 41 6.61 -3.40 11.77
CA VAL A 41 6.44 -3.23 10.33
C VAL A 41 7.68 -2.60 9.74
N MET A 42 8.19 -3.17 8.65
CA MET A 42 9.32 -2.65 7.89
C MET A 42 8.95 -2.55 6.41
N GLY A 43 9.34 -1.45 5.76
CA GLY A 43 9.20 -1.25 4.33
C GLY A 43 10.41 -0.54 3.73
N SER A 44 10.54 -0.65 2.41
CA SER A 44 11.48 0.11 1.60
C SER A 44 10.84 0.44 0.26
N PRO A 45 10.94 1.69 -0.22
CA PRO A 45 10.45 2.03 -1.55
C PRO A 45 11.32 1.46 -2.68
N GLU A 46 12.61 1.19 -2.40
CA GLU A 46 13.58 0.77 -3.42
C GLU A 46 13.84 -0.74 -3.41
N ILE A 47 13.75 -1.40 -2.22
CA ILE A 47 14.18 -2.79 -2.05
C ILE A 47 12.98 -3.72 -1.85
N PRO A 48 12.51 -4.40 -2.90
CA PRO A 48 11.36 -5.29 -2.78
C PRO A 48 11.72 -6.70 -2.32
N LEU A 49 13.01 -7.10 -2.35
CA LEU A 49 13.41 -8.47 -2.12
C LEU A 49 13.84 -8.70 -0.66
N MET A 50 13.26 -9.70 -0.02
CA MET A 50 13.52 -10.02 1.39
C MET A 50 13.63 -11.53 1.63
N GLN A 51 14.38 -11.89 2.67
CA GLN A 51 14.40 -13.22 3.28
C GLN A 51 13.89 -13.16 4.72
N PHE A 52 13.30 -14.23 5.19
CA PHE A 52 12.73 -14.33 6.52
C PHE A 52 13.23 -15.56 7.27
N GLY A 53 13.42 -15.41 8.59
CA GLY A 53 13.83 -16.47 9.50
C GLY A 53 15.34 -16.68 9.52
N ALA A 54 15.91 -17.33 8.53
CA ALA A 54 17.35 -17.56 8.39
C ALA A 54 17.85 -17.08 7.01
N ILE A 55 19.12 -16.70 6.94
CA ILE A 55 19.74 -16.39 5.65
C ILE A 55 19.89 -17.68 4.86
N ASN A 56 19.34 -17.67 3.66
CA ASN A 56 19.49 -18.72 2.67
C ASN A 56 20.44 -18.25 1.57
N THR A 57 21.43 -19.07 1.23
CA THR A 57 22.45 -18.76 0.23
C THR A 57 22.09 -19.30 -1.17
N GLY A 58 20.80 -19.31 -1.53
CA GLY A 58 20.33 -19.76 -2.84
C GLY A 58 20.12 -21.27 -2.97
N ARG A 59 19.98 -21.97 -1.86
CA ARG A 59 19.58 -23.39 -1.86
C ARG A 59 18.07 -23.46 -1.71
N TYR A 60 17.41 -23.94 -2.73
CA TYR A 60 15.96 -24.17 -2.69
C TYR A 60 15.56 -25.09 -1.53
N GLN A 61 14.63 -24.63 -0.71
CA GLN A 61 14.05 -25.35 0.42
C GLN A 61 12.54 -25.45 0.23
N ALA A 62 12.06 -26.58 -0.27
CA ALA A 62 10.63 -26.78 -0.45
C ALA A 62 9.89 -26.69 0.91
N GLY A 63 8.87 -25.85 0.98
CA GLY A 63 8.01 -25.71 2.17
C GLY A 63 8.72 -25.13 3.40
N ALA A 64 9.78 -24.37 3.24
CA ALA A 64 10.43 -23.69 4.35
C ALA A 64 9.49 -22.65 4.97
N VAL A 65 9.29 -22.74 6.29
CA VAL A 65 8.52 -21.80 7.08
C VAL A 65 9.49 -21.05 8.00
N PRO A 66 9.47 -19.70 8.03
CA PRO A 66 10.33 -18.93 8.93
C PRO A 66 10.13 -19.33 10.39
N GLN A 67 11.22 -19.72 11.07
CA GLN A 67 11.17 -20.16 12.48
C GLN A 67 11.49 -19.01 13.45
N THR A 68 11.93 -17.89 12.95
CA THR A 68 12.20 -16.67 13.73
C THR A 68 11.64 -15.45 13.01
N THR A 69 11.54 -14.33 13.72
CA THR A 69 11.05 -13.06 13.17
C THR A 69 12.13 -12.22 12.49
N ASN A 70 13.31 -12.78 12.21
CA ASN A 70 14.36 -12.08 11.51
C ASN A 70 13.90 -11.73 10.09
N MET A 71 14.15 -10.48 9.70
CA MET A 71 13.87 -9.94 8.37
C MET A 71 15.18 -9.45 7.75
N TYR A 72 15.53 -9.96 6.58
CA TYR A 72 16.73 -9.60 5.85
C TYR A 72 16.33 -8.95 4.55
N SER A 73 16.74 -7.70 4.36
CA SER A 73 16.58 -7.01 3.08
C SER A 73 17.72 -7.41 2.13
N TRP A 74 17.37 -7.58 0.85
CA TRP A 74 18.31 -7.95 -0.20
C TRP A 74 18.49 -6.79 -1.18
N PRO A 75 19.37 -5.82 -0.87
CA PRO A 75 19.50 -4.62 -1.69
C PRO A 75 20.26 -4.83 -3.00
N MET A 76 21.13 -5.84 -3.07
CA MET A 76 21.93 -6.14 -4.26
C MET A 76 22.16 -7.63 -4.43
N ASN A 77 22.23 -8.06 -5.68
CA ASN A 77 22.64 -9.42 -6.03
C ASN A 77 23.86 -9.38 -6.97
N ASN A 78 25.04 -9.48 -6.39
CA ASN A 78 26.29 -9.60 -7.12
C ASN A 78 26.76 -11.06 -7.28
N TYR A 79 25.82 -11.98 -7.25
CA TYR A 79 26.10 -13.43 -7.22
C TYR A 79 25.94 -14.08 -8.60
N TRP A 80 25.13 -13.50 -9.48
CA TRP A 80 24.74 -14.14 -10.73
C TRP A 80 25.68 -13.77 -11.89
N THR A 81 26.35 -14.76 -12.48
CA THR A 81 27.37 -14.60 -13.52
C THR A 81 26.92 -15.14 -14.87
N THR A 82 25.79 -14.65 -15.39
CA THR A 82 25.31 -15.10 -16.70
C THR A 82 25.50 -14.03 -17.77
N ASN A 83 24.45 -13.53 -18.37
CA ASN A 83 24.46 -12.64 -19.52
C ASN A 83 24.31 -11.15 -19.16
N PHE A 84 24.52 -10.77 -17.93
CA PHE A 84 24.52 -9.38 -17.45
C PHE A 84 25.67 -9.18 -16.44
N ASN A 85 25.96 -7.92 -16.11
CA ASN A 85 26.98 -7.62 -15.11
C ASN A 85 26.60 -8.22 -13.75
N ALA A 86 27.43 -9.12 -13.27
CA ALA A 86 27.28 -9.72 -11.94
C ALA A 86 27.79 -8.81 -10.81
N ASP A 87 28.41 -7.70 -11.17
CA ASP A 87 29.08 -6.80 -10.24
C ASP A 87 28.59 -5.36 -10.48
N GLN A 88 28.19 -4.71 -9.41
CA GLN A 88 27.73 -3.34 -9.41
C GLN A 88 28.47 -2.55 -8.35
N THR A 89 29.31 -1.63 -8.78
CA THR A 89 30.15 -0.77 -7.92
C THR A 89 29.61 0.66 -7.88
N GLY A 90 30.00 1.43 -6.87
CA GLY A 90 29.64 2.83 -6.71
C GLY A 90 29.02 3.15 -5.36
N GLY A 91 28.63 4.39 -5.18
CA GLY A 91 27.84 4.83 -4.02
C GLY A 91 26.36 4.50 -4.25
N LEU A 92 25.78 3.72 -3.35
CA LEU A 92 24.38 3.32 -3.40
C LEU A 92 23.68 3.77 -2.12
N GLN A 93 22.41 4.10 -2.22
CA GLN A 93 21.60 4.55 -1.08
C GLN A 93 20.22 3.91 -1.14
N TRP A 94 19.74 3.45 0.01
CA TRP A 94 18.42 2.89 0.18
C TRP A 94 17.77 3.46 1.43
N SER A 95 16.44 3.53 1.43
CA SER A 95 15.63 4.00 2.55
C SER A 95 14.84 2.85 3.15
N TYR A 96 14.78 2.83 4.48
CA TYR A 96 13.94 1.88 5.22
C TYR A 96 13.09 2.63 6.22
N PHE A 97 11.84 2.19 6.33
CA PHE A 97 10.89 2.69 7.32
C PHE A 97 10.55 1.55 8.27
N ILE A 98 10.62 1.83 9.57
CA ILE A 98 10.36 0.83 10.60
C ILE A 98 9.47 1.48 11.65
N THR A 99 8.42 0.76 12.06
CA THR A 99 7.55 1.15 13.19
C THR A 99 7.12 -0.07 13.98
N SER A 100 6.55 0.18 15.16
CA SER A 100 5.85 -0.83 15.96
C SER A 100 4.49 -0.30 16.39
N SER A 101 3.50 -1.19 16.56
CA SER A 101 2.15 -0.82 16.97
C SER A 101 1.47 -1.96 17.73
N ALA A 102 0.60 -1.59 18.65
CA ALA A 102 -0.38 -2.50 19.25
C ALA A 102 -1.57 -2.79 18.30
N ASP A 103 -1.79 -1.94 17.29
CA ASP A 103 -2.70 -2.27 16.19
C ASP A 103 -2.00 -3.28 15.28
N THR A 104 -2.45 -4.55 15.35
CA THR A 104 -1.87 -5.67 14.59
C THR A 104 -2.58 -5.93 13.26
N THR A 105 -3.42 -5.01 12.80
CA THR A 105 -4.15 -5.13 11.53
C THR A 105 -3.23 -4.97 10.31
N ALA A 106 -3.62 -5.60 9.21
CA ALA A 106 -2.96 -5.41 7.93
C ALA A 106 -3.18 -3.98 7.40
N GLY A 107 -4.34 -3.39 7.70
CA GLY A 107 -4.66 -2.01 7.37
C GLY A 107 -3.70 -0.99 7.97
N PHE A 108 -3.32 -1.16 9.25
CA PHE A 108 -2.29 -0.31 9.87
C PHE A 108 -0.95 -0.43 9.13
N ALA A 109 -0.48 -1.66 8.90
CA ALA A 109 0.81 -1.90 8.22
C ALA A 109 0.81 -1.33 6.79
N THR A 110 -0.31 -1.51 6.06
CA THR A 110 -0.47 -0.97 4.71
C THR A 110 -0.45 0.56 4.71
N ARG A 111 -1.18 1.23 5.60
CA ARG A 111 -1.19 2.70 5.70
C ARG A 111 0.20 3.23 6.02
N PHE A 112 0.86 2.69 7.04
CA PHE A 112 2.22 3.09 7.39
C PHE A 112 3.18 2.99 6.20
N ALA A 113 3.17 1.86 5.50
CA ALA A 113 4.05 1.65 4.35
C ALA A 113 3.70 2.59 3.18
N TRP A 114 2.41 2.78 2.92
CA TRP A 114 1.94 3.66 1.85
C TRP A 114 2.30 5.12 2.08
N GLU A 115 2.10 5.63 3.29
CA GLU A 115 2.44 6.99 3.70
C GLU A 115 3.95 7.28 3.56
N ASN A 116 4.79 6.28 3.84
CA ASN A 116 6.25 6.41 3.69
C ASN A 116 6.75 6.24 2.25
N ARG A 117 5.96 5.59 1.39
CA ARG A 117 6.31 5.38 -0.02
C ARG A 117 5.87 6.53 -0.92
N ILE A 118 4.76 7.17 -0.59
CA ILE A 118 4.20 8.28 -1.38
C ILE A 118 4.73 9.60 -0.81
N PRO A 119 5.59 10.33 -1.54
CA PRO A 119 6.13 11.58 -1.04
C PRO A 119 5.07 12.68 -1.02
N PHE A 120 5.21 13.61 -0.09
CA PHE A 120 4.42 14.83 -0.09
C PHE A 120 4.73 15.67 -1.34
N LEU A 121 3.68 16.19 -1.96
CA LEU A 121 3.82 17.17 -3.04
C LEU A 121 3.95 18.56 -2.41
N ALA A 122 5.07 19.23 -2.68
CA ALA A 122 5.31 20.59 -2.25
C ALA A 122 5.20 21.55 -3.44
N ARG A 123 4.47 22.66 -3.26
CA ARG A 123 4.40 23.75 -4.22
C ARG A 123 4.81 25.06 -3.56
N VAL A 124 5.75 25.74 -4.15
CA VAL A 124 6.09 27.12 -3.76
C VAL A 124 5.14 28.05 -4.49
N LEU A 125 4.37 28.83 -3.73
CA LEU A 125 3.51 29.87 -4.26
C LEU A 125 4.31 31.18 -4.37
N GLN A 126 4.14 31.91 -5.48
CA GLN A 126 4.75 33.22 -5.62
C GLN A 126 4.00 34.26 -4.76
N ALA A 127 4.68 35.32 -4.41
CA ALA A 127 4.05 36.44 -3.71
C ALA A 127 2.93 37.02 -4.61
N GLY A 128 1.71 37.06 -4.08
CA GLY A 128 0.51 37.48 -4.81
C GLY A 128 -0.41 36.32 -5.26
N ASP A 129 0.06 35.10 -5.29
CA ASP A 129 -0.80 33.93 -5.60
C ASP A 129 -1.80 33.64 -4.48
N ARG A 130 -1.60 34.19 -3.31
CA ARG A 130 -2.47 34.05 -2.15
C ARG A 130 -2.94 35.40 -1.66
N GLU A 131 -4.14 35.79 -2.01
CA GLU A 131 -4.79 36.99 -1.53
C GLU A 131 -5.61 36.80 -0.25
N ASP A 132 -6.06 35.57 0.00
CA ASP A 132 -6.90 35.23 1.16
C ASP A 132 -6.05 34.96 2.41
N LYS A 133 -5.98 35.98 3.28
CA LYS A 133 -5.28 35.91 4.58
C LYS A 133 -6.02 35.05 5.60
N ASP A 134 -7.29 34.79 5.39
CA ASP A 134 -8.17 34.05 6.29
C ASP A 134 -8.29 32.59 5.88
N ALA A 135 -7.62 32.18 4.79
CA ALA A 135 -7.60 30.77 4.37
C ALA A 135 -6.98 29.87 5.46
N PRO A 136 -7.59 28.74 5.79
CA PRO A 136 -7.08 27.84 6.81
C PRO A 136 -5.68 27.34 6.46
N SER A 137 -4.83 27.15 7.48
CA SER A 137 -3.46 26.66 7.31
C SER A 137 -3.40 25.17 6.95
N CYS A 138 -4.48 24.42 7.19
CA CYS A 138 -4.64 23.02 6.85
C CYS A 138 -6.11 22.72 6.58
N GLY A 139 -6.36 21.62 5.85
CA GLY A 139 -7.71 21.16 5.55
C GLY A 139 -7.72 19.74 5.03
N THR A 140 -8.88 19.09 5.08
CA THR A 140 -9.12 17.75 4.54
C THR A 140 -10.17 17.82 3.46
N PHE A 141 -9.80 17.52 2.23
CA PHE A 141 -10.75 17.54 1.11
C PHE A 141 -11.80 16.42 1.22
N LEU A 142 -11.36 15.18 1.52
CA LEU A 142 -12.25 14.03 1.70
C LEU A 142 -11.87 13.26 2.96
N THR A 143 -12.87 12.84 3.75
CA THR A 143 -12.72 11.84 4.80
C THR A 143 -13.35 10.55 4.36
N LEU A 144 -12.55 9.48 4.24
CA LEU A 144 -12.99 8.15 3.81
C LEU A 144 -13.14 7.23 5.01
N ARG A 145 -14.17 6.40 4.99
CA ARG A 145 -14.44 5.38 6.02
C ARG A 145 -14.90 4.08 5.36
N PRO A 146 -14.69 2.91 6.02
CA PRO A 146 -13.89 2.69 7.21
C PRO A 146 -12.38 2.73 6.94
N ASP A 147 -11.58 2.63 8.00
CA ASP A 147 -10.11 2.81 7.94
C ASP A 147 -9.35 1.69 7.20
N ASN A 148 -10.01 0.57 6.92
CA ASN A 148 -9.44 -0.51 6.08
C ASN A 148 -9.59 -0.26 4.57
N LEU A 149 -10.12 0.89 4.16
CA LEU A 149 -10.13 1.32 2.77
C LEU A 149 -8.95 2.28 2.49
N LEU A 150 -8.00 1.82 1.70
CA LEU A 150 -6.86 2.61 1.25
C LEU A 150 -7.23 3.39 -0.01
N LEU A 151 -6.95 4.70 -0.02
CA LEU A 151 -6.98 5.50 -1.23
C LEU A 151 -5.68 5.27 -2.02
N VAL A 152 -5.77 4.49 -3.09
CA VAL A 152 -4.62 4.18 -3.97
C VAL A 152 -4.34 5.33 -4.92
N ASN A 153 -5.40 5.94 -5.46
CA ASN A 153 -5.29 7.09 -6.36
C ASN A 153 -6.56 7.93 -6.36
N MET A 154 -6.41 9.21 -6.65
CA MET A 154 -7.51 10.15 -6.87
C MET A 154 -7.17 11.02 -8.08
N ALA A 155 -8.11 11.12 -9.02
CA ALA A 155 -7.95 11.95 -10.21
C ALA A 155 -9.24 12.72 -10.52
N PRO A 156 -9.16 13.96 -11.01
CA PRO A 156 -10.33 14.68 -11.50
C PRO A 156 -10.92 13.98 -12.73
N VAL A 157 -12.24 14.06 -12.89
CA VAL A 157 -12.93 13.58 -14.09
C VAL A 157 -13.07 14.75 -15.05
N GLU A 158 -12.51 14.61 -16.24
CA GLU A 158 -12.49 15.70 -17.24
C GLU A 158 -13.92 16.12 -17.65
N GLY A 159 -14.17 17.42 -17.62
CA GLY A 159 -15.46 18.00 -17.99
C GLY A 159 -16.58 17.83 -16.96
N GLU A 160 -16.32 17.20 -15.81
CA GLU A 160 -17.29 16.99 -14.74
C GLU A 160 -16.84 17.63 -13.42
N ARG A 161 -17.81 18.01 -12.58
CA ARG A 161 -17.54 18.34 -11.15
C ARG A 161 -17.49 17.03 -10.35
N ALA A 162 -16.44 16.26 -10.58
CA ALA A 162 -16.28 14.92 -10.03
C ALA A 162 -14.82 14.52 -9.89
N VAL A 163 -14.57 13.59 -8.98
CA VAL A 163 -13.28 12.86 -8.87
C VAL A 163 -13.50 11.37 -8.97
N MET A 164 -12.54 10.68 -9.55
CA MET A 164 -12.45 9.22 -9.54
C MET A 164 -11.50 8.80 -8.45
N LEU A 165 -11.98 7.97 -7.52
CA LEU A 165 -11.17 7.32 -6.50
C LEU A 165 -10.88 5.89 -6.92
N HIS A 166 -9.63 5.45 -6.77
CA HIS A 166 -9.26 4.04 -6.75
C HIS A 166 -9.06 3.64 -5.29
N LEU A 167 -9.93 2.79 -4.78
CA LEU A 167 -9.91 2.31 -3.40
C LEU A 167 -9.60 0.81 -3.36
N ARG A 168 -8.89 0.38 -2.33
CA ARG A 168 -8.60 -1.03 -2.04
C ARG A 168 -8.90 -1.34 -0.59
N GLU A 169 -9.60 -2.44 -0.34
CA GLU A 169 -9.72 -3.02 1.00
C GLU A 169 -8.41 -3.71 1.37
N THR A 170 -7.91 -3.50 2.61
CA THR A 170 -6.54 -3.86 3.00
C THR A 170 -6.42 -4.72 4.26
N ASP A 171 -7.55 -5.17 4.81
CA ASP A 171 -7.59 -5.93 6.07
C ASP A 171 -8.18 -7.34 5.92
N GLY A 172 -8.60 -7.70 4.70
CA GLY A 172 -9.28 -8.96 4.45
C GLY A 172 -10.67 -9.04 5.08
N ARG A 173 -11.36 -7.90 5.27
CA ARG A 173 -12.69 -7.78 5.87
C ARG A 173 -13.63 -7.00 4.97
N PRO A 174 -14.91 -7.40 4.89
CA PRO A 174 -15.89 -6.60 4.15
C PRO A 174 -15.96 -5.17 4.68
N ALA A 175 -16.18 -4.23 3.77
CA ALA A 175 -16.30 -2.81 4.11
C ALA A 175 -17.44 -2.16 3.32
N VAL A 176 -18.16 -1.24 3.95
CA VAL A 176 -19.13 -0.36 3.29
C VAL A 176 -18.51 1.03 3.22
N PHE A 177 -18.26 1.50 2.01
CA PHE A 177 -17.63 2.78 1.77
C PHE A 177 -18.53 3.94 2.20
N ALA A 178 -17.99 4.85 2.98
CA ALA A 178 -18.60 6.11 3.32
C ALA A 178 -17.61 7.26 3.13
N VAL A 179 -18.08 8.41 2.72
CA VAL A 179 -17.26 9.58 2.46
C VAL A 179 -17.96 10.85 2.92
N THR A 180 -17.18 11.76 3.51
CA THR A 180 -17.63 13.13 3.82
C THR A 180 -16.62 14.14 3.31
N SER A 181 -17.05 15.38 3.13
CA SER A 181 -16.21 16.52 2.78
C SER A 181 -16.77 17.79 3.41
N ASP A 182 -15.89 18.61 3.94
CA ASP A 182 -16.26 19.97 4.41
C ASP A 182 -16.14 21.01 3.29
N GLU A 183 -15.47 20.67 2.18
CA GLU A 183 -15.21 21.58 1.06
C GLU A 183 -16.28 21.51 -0.05
N VAL A 184 -16.87 20.33 -0.25
CA VAL A 184 -17.86 20.09 -1.31
C VAL A 184 -19.02 19.26 -0.81
N LYS A 185 -20.22 19.57 -1.30
CA LYS A 185 -21.41 18.76 -1.02
C LYS A 185 -21.48 17.60 -2.00
N ILE A 186 -21.04 16.41 -1.57
CA ILE A 186 -21.15 15.18 -2.37
C ILE A 186 -22.62 14.88 -2.62
N ARG A 187 -22.99 14.75 -3.89
CA ARG A 187 -24.37 14.50 -4.34
C ARG A 187 -24.59 13.06 -4.80
N LYS A 188 -23.51 12.43 -5.32
CA LYS A 188 -23.62 11.09 -5.87
C LYS A 188 -22.33 10.32 -5.70
N VAL A 189 -22.46 9.05 -5.30
CA VAL A 189 -21.43 8.03 -5.29
C VAL A 189 -21.77 7.02 -6.39
N THR A 190 -20.84 6.68 -7.26
CA THR A 190 -21.08 5.77 -8.38
C THR A 190 -19.95 4.78 -8.48
N VAL A 191 -20.25 3.48 -8.44
CA VAL A 191 -19.27 2.42 -8.71
C VAL A 191 -19.00 2.35 -10.21
N CYS A 192 -17.71 2.37 -10.58
CA CYS A 192 -17.27 2.38 -11.96
C CYS A 192 -16.31 1.22 -12.25
N ASP A 193 -16.15 0.88 -13.51
CA ASP A 193 -15.04 0.06 -13.98
C ASP A 193 -13.74 0.89 -14.11
N VAL A 194 -12.64 0.25 -14.47
CA VAL A 194 -11.34 0.90 -14.67
C VAL A 194 -11.35 2.00 -15.76
N THR A 195 -12.33 1.98 -16.65
CA THR A 195 -12.49 2.98 -17.72
C THR A 195 -13.38 4.15 -17.30
N GLY A 196 -13.90 4.14 -16.05
CA GLY A 196 -14.79 5.17 -15.52
C GLY A 196 -16.26 5.01 -15.89
N ARG A 197 -16.65 3.89 -16.53
CA ARG A 197 -18.05 3.60 -16.85
C ARG A 197 -18.75 3.07 -15.61
N SER A 198 -19.98 3.54 -15.35
CA SER A 198 -20.79 3.00 -14.27
C SER A 198 -21.10 1.52 -14.50
N VAL A 199 -20.85 0.70 -13.48
CA VAL A 199 -21.11 -0.76 -13.53
C VAL A 199 -22.42 -1.16 -12.83
N GLY A 200 -23.24 -0.17 -12.45
CA GLY A 200 -24.49 -0.40 -11.73
C GLY A 200 -24.26 -0.45 -10.22
N GLY A 201 -25.34 -0.56 -9.46
CA GLY A 201 -25.33 -0.55 -8.01
C GLY A 201 -26.00 0.68 -7.43
N GLY A 202 -26.46 0.59 -6.18
CA GLY A 202 -27.03 1.70 -5.43
C GLY A 202 -25.96 2.72 -5.02
N ASP A 203 -26.38 3.68 -4.21
CA ASP A 203 -25.52 4.74 -3.65
C ASP A 203 -24.50 4.20 -2.61
N GLU A 204 -24.55 2.91 -2.29
CA GLU A 204 -23.62 2.24 -1.38
C GLU A 204 -22.61 1.40 -2.16
N ALA A 205 -21.34 1.61 -1.88
CA ALA A 205 -20.24 0.83 -2.44
C ALA A 205 -19.73 -0.14 -1.37
N GLU A 206 -20.11 -1.41 -1.48
CA GLU A 206 -19.62 -2.50 -0.65
C GLU A 206 -18.31 -3.05 -1.22
N PHE A 207 -17.36 -3.42 -0.36
CA PHE A 207 -16.12 -4.07 -0.70
C PHE A 207 -16.06 -5.46 -0.08
N ASN A 208 -15.70 -6.45 -0.87
CA ASN A 208 -15.28 -7.74 -0.36
C ASN A 208 -13.84 -7.67 0.20
N PRO A 209 -13.40 -8.68 0.99
CA PRO A 209 -12.01 -8.78 1.40
C PRO A 209 -11.03 -8.64 0.21
N TRP A 210 -10.02 -7.76 0.35
CA TRP A 210 -8.96 -7.50 -0.63
C TRP A 210 -9.43 -6.89 -1.96
N GLU A 211 -10.70 -6.51 -2.07
CA GLU A 211 -11.26 -6.00 -3.30
C GLU A 211 -10.77 -4.57 -3.59
N SER A 212 -10.57 -4.27 -4.88
CA SER A 212 -10.34 -2.92 -5.40
C SER A 212 -11.52 -2.45 -6.22
N LYS A 213 -11.93 -1.20 -6.03
CA LYS A 213 -13.01 -0.55 -6.82
C LYS A 213 -12.64 0.85 -7.24
N PHE A 214 -13.27 1.28 -8.33
CA PHE A 214 -13.26 2.67 -8.76
C PHE A 214 -14.57 3.33 -8.37
N ILE A 215 -14.50 4.45 -7.67
CA ILE A 215 -15.66 5.18 -7.16
C ILE A 215 -15.61 6.60 -7.71
N LYS A 216 -16.62 6.98 -8.47
CA LYS A 216 -16.81 8.38 -8.90
C LYS A 216 -17.64 9.14 -7.87
N LEU A 217 -17.09 10.22 -7.35
CA LEU A 217 -17.78 11.18 -6.48
C LEU A 217 -18.11 12.43 -7.30
N SER A 218 -19.38 12.84 -7.28
CA SER A 218 -19.86 14.05 -7.98
C SER A 218 -20.51 15.03 -7.01
N TRP A 219 -20.34 16.35 -7.24
CA TRP A 219 -20.88 17.44 -6.41
C TRP A 219 -21.42 18.63 -7.21
#